data_4842e3aa0fc5183107149e53304aff82
#
_entry.id   4842e3aa0fc5183107149e53304aff82
#
_cell.length_a   1.000
_cell.length_b   1.000
_cell.length_c   1.000
_cell.angle_alpha   90.00
_cell.angle_beta   90.00
_cell.angle_gamma   90.00
#
_symmetry.space_group_name_H-M   'P 1'
#
loop_
_entity.id
_entity.type
_entity.pdbx_description
1 polymer ?
#
loop_
_entity_poly.entity_id
_entity_poly.type
_entity_poly.pdbx_seq_one_letter_code
_entity_poly.pdbx_strand_id
1 'polypeptide(L)'
;IRDSIYCATKKNVDSVYALLLQYGIAAGRYHAGLSLEERKRNQDDFTYDRIRVMVATNAFGMGIDKSNVRYVLHYNMPQSLEYYYQEAGRAGRDGEEAECVLFFSKQDIMINRRLLQYKSTSGQTSDDPALRANEQRKLNEMIRYCETDECLRQFILSYFGDNSPCTCEKCSNCVVVEDEAEETYIQTGKEKKKALQLADLTPEGQELFEQLRKCRTELAVEKGVPPYIICSDKTLKDMCAKCPVDSTAMAAVYGMGAQKIESYGARFTQVITAFLNEHGGETATAEAFSGMTVDTTTAAPARKKTVSYTHLT
;
A
#
# COMPACT_ATOMS: atom_id res chain seq x y z
N ILE A 1 -7.12 3.94 3.56
CA ILE A 1 -6.25 2.91 2.93
C ILE A 1 -6.25 3.15 1.44
N ARG A 2 -5.07 3.08 0.80
CA ARG A 2 -4.87 3.27 -0.65
C ARG A 2 -4.10 2.09 -1.18
N ASP A 3 -4.60 1.51 -2.27
CA ASP A 3 -4.13 0.23 -2.76
C ASP A 3 -3.85 0.31 -4.25
N SER A 4 -2.83 -0.41 -4.71
CA SER A 4 -2.50 -0.57 -6.12
C SER A 4 -2.56 -2.04 -6.50
N ILE A 5 -3.24 -2.36 -7.59
CA ILE A 5 -3.35 -3.72 -8.13
C ILE A 5 -2.72 -3.75 -9.51
N TYR A 6 -1.66 -4.53 -9.67
CA TYR A 6 -0.96 -4.71 -10.93
C TYR A 6 -1.40 -5.97 -11.66
N CYS A 7 -1.71 -5.83 -12.94
CA CYS A 7 -2.16 -6.91 -13.81
C CYS A 7 -1.26 -7.02 -15.05
N ALA A 8 -1.06 -8.25 -15.54
CA ALA A 8 -0.22 -8.51 -16.70
C ALA A 8 -0.83 -8.00 -18.02
N THR A 9 -2.16 -7.92 -18.13
CA THR A 9 -2.86 -7.58 -19.37
C THR A 9 -3.93 -6.51 -19.15
N LYS A 10 -4.24 -5.74 -20.21
CA LYS A 10 -5.34 -4.76 -20.23
C LYS A 10 -6.68 -5.41 -19.84
N LYS A 11 -6.94 -6.62 -20.38
CA LYS A 11 -8.16 -7.37 -20.12
C LYS A 11 -8.31 -7.70 -18.63
N ASN A 12 -7.22 -8.08 -17.94
CA ASN A 12 -7.26 -8.35 -16.52
C ASN A 12 -7.51 -7.07 -15.72
N VAL A 13 -6.92 -5.92 -16.12
CA VAL A 13 -7.21 -4.63 -15.51
C VAL A 13 -8.70 -4.31 -15.58
N ASP A 14 -9.30 -4.44 -16.77
CA ASP A 14 -10.74 -4.14 -16.96
C ASP A 14 -11.63 -5.09 -16.14
N SER A 15 -11.28 -6.38 -16.08
CA SER A 15 -12.05 -7.38 -15.34
C SER A 15 -11.98 -7.14 -13.83
N VAL A 16 -10.78 -6.88 -13.29
CA VAL A 16 -10.60 -6.59 -11.85
C VAL A 16 -11.25 -5.27 -11.47
N TYR A 17 -11.12 -4.24 -12.30
CA TYR A 17 -11.79 -2.96 -12.12
C TYR A 17 -13.31 -3.11 -12.04
N ALA A 18 -13.93 -3.83 -13.01
CA ALA A 18 -15.36 -4.07 -13.02
C ALA A 18 -15.83 -4.83 -11.76
N LEU A 19 -15.04 -5.82 -11.32
CA LEU A 19 -15.33 -6.58 -10.09
C LEU A 19 -15.32 -5.67 -8.86
N LEU A 20 -14.33 -4.81 -8.70
CA LEU A 20 -14.24 -3.88 -7.57
C LEU A 20 -15.45 -2.94 -7.52
N LEU A 21 -15.90 -2.43 -8.67
CA LEU A 21 -17.08 -1.59 -8.74
C LEU A 21 -18.35 -2.35 -8.33
N GLN A 22 -18.48 -3.63 -8.70
CA GLN A 22 -19.61 -4.46 -8.27
C GLN A 22 -19.69 -4.63 -6.74
N TYR A 23 -18.52 -4.63 -6.07
CA TYR A 23 -18.44 -4.66 -4.61
C TYR A 23 -18.48 -3.26 -3.95
N GLY A 24 -18.82 -2.21 -4.71
CA GLY A 24 -18.94 -0.85 -4.19
C GLY A 24 -17.60 -0.20 -3.82
N ILE A 25 -16.47 -0.74 -4.29
CA ILE A 25 -15.15 -0.20 -4.02
C ILE A 25 -14.83 0.89 -5.05
N ALA A 26 -14.58 2.12 -4.57
CA ALA A 26 -14.15 3.23 -5.42
C ALA A 26 -12.78 2.95 -6.02
N ALA A 27 -12.73 2.59 -7.29
CA ALA A 27 -11.54 2.20 -8.01
C ALA A 27 -11.35 3.02 -9.29
N GLY A 28 -10.12 3.10 -9.78
CA GLY A 28 -9.76 3.58 -11.10
C GLY A 28 -8.96 2.53 -11.85
N ARG A 29 -8.86 2.69 -13.18
CA ARG A 29 -8.05 1.80 -14.03
C ARG A 29 -7.03 2.58 -14.84
N TYR A 30 -5.88 1.94 -15.13
CA TYR A 30 -4.82 2.59 -15.89
C TYR A 30 -4.07 1.59 -16.79
N HIS A 31 -4.18 1.76 -18.09
CA HIS A 31 -3.41 1.00 -19.08
C HIS A 31 -3.32 1.75 -20.42
N ALA A 32 -2.39 1.37 -21.27
CA ALA A 32 -2.11 2.05 -22.55
C ALA A 32 -3.27 1.99 -23.57
N GLY A 33 -4.33 1.22 -23.33
CA GLY A 33 -5.53 1.18 -24.18
C GLY A 33 -6.56 2.25 -23.87
N LEU A 34 -6.41 3.00 -22.76
CA LEU A 34 -7.31 4.09 -22.39
C LEU A 34 -6.89 5.39 -23.09
N SER A 35 -7.84 6.32 -23.26
CA SER A 35 -7.54 7.67 -23.72
C SER A 35 -6.58 8.40 -22.75
N LEU A 36 -5.88 9.40 -23.28
CA LEU A 36 -4.99 10.22 -22.45
C LEU A 36 -5.77 10.93 -21.33
N GLU A 37 -6.96 11.41 -21.63
CA GLU A 37 -7.84 12.10 -20.70
C GLU A 37 -8.31 11.18 -19.58
N GLU A 38 -8.76 9.96 -19.91
CA GLU A 38 -9.18 8.97 -18.90
C GLU A 38 -8.01 8.57 -17.99
N ARG A 39 -6.82 8.34 -18.56
CA ARG A 39 -5.61 8.04 -17.79
C ARG A 39 -5.27 9.16 -16.81
N LYS A 40 -5.27 10.42 -17.29
CA LYS A 40 -4.98 11.59 -16.46
C LYS A 40 -6.01 11.74 -15.35
N ARG A 41 -7.30 11.66 -15.66
CA ARG A 41 -8.38 11.75 -14.67
C ARG A 41 -8.23 10.68 -13.58
N ASN A 42 -8.07 9.41 -13.95
CA ASN A 42 -7.92 8.31 -12.98
C ASN A 42 -6.65 8.47 -12.14
N GLN A 43 -5.56 8.95 -12.73
CA GLN A 43 -4.33 9.27 -12.01
C GLN A 43 -4.53 10.40 -11.00
N ASP A 44 -5.19 11.48 -11.40
CA ASP A 44 -5.51 12.60 -10.53
C ASP A 44 -6.45 12.16 -9.41
N ASP A 45 -7.48 11.37 -9.71
CA ASP A 45 -8.42 10.85 -8.72
C ASP A 45 -7.72 9.96 -7.67
N PHE A 46 -6.75 9.16 -8.09
CA PHE A 46 -5.93 8.38 -7.17
C PHE A 46 -4.98 9.26 -6.35
N THR A 47 -4.34 10.23 -6.98
CA THR A 47 -3.39 11.15 -6.33
C THR A 47 -4.07 12.01 -5.28
N TYR A 48 -5.27 12.52 -5.59
CA TYR A 48 -6.06 13.38 -4.71
C TYR A 48 -7.03 12.63 -3.79
N ASP A 49 -6.85 11.32 -3.63
CA ASP A 49 -7.64 10.50 -2.70
C ASP A 49 -9.15 10.38 -3.02
N ARG A 50 -9.57 10.65 -4.25
CA ARG A 50 -10.97 10.51 -4.69
C ARG A 50 -11.36 9.06 -4.92
N ILE A 51 -10.40 8.21 -5.30
CA ILE A 51 -10.57 6.76 -5.41
C ILE A 51 -9.61 6.04 -4.45
N ARG A 52 -10.03 4.86 -4.01
CA ARG A 52 -9.28 4.05 -3.05
C ARG A 52 -8.26 3.14 -3.71
N VAL A 53 -8.63 2.53 -4.82
CA VAL A 53 -7.84 1.48 -5.49
C VAL A 53 -7.51 1.89 -6.92
N MET A 54 -6.25 1.70 -7.33
CA MET A 54 -5.84 1.81 -8.72
C MET A 54 -5.53 0.44 -9.29
N VAL A 55 -6.24 0.02 -10.34
CA VAL A 55 -5.96 -1.23 -11.07
C VAL A 55 -5.22 -0.89 -12.35
N ALA A 56 -4.02 -1.42 -12.53
CA ALA A 56 -3.16 -0.98 -13.63
C ALA A 56 -2.28 -2.08 -14.24
N THR A 57 -1.77 -1.83 -15.44
CA THR A 57 -0.59 -2.52 -15.95
C THR A 57 0.68 -1.81 -15.47
N ASN A 58 1.85 -2.37 -15.76
CA ASN A 58 3.17 -1.76 -15.48
C ASN A 58 3.36 -0.34 -16.06
N ALA A 59 2.46 0.10 -16.97
CA ALA A 59 2.46 1.48 -17.48
C ALA A 59 2.11 2.54 -16.43
N PHE A 60 1.51 2.13 -15.30
CA PHE A 60 1.16 3.01 -14.21
C PHE A 60 2.30 3.13 -13.22
N GLY A 61 2.63 4.37 -12.88
CA GLY A 61 3.53 4.62 -11.75
C GLY A 61 4.83 5.33 -12.10
N MET A 62 5.23 5.45 -13.35
CA MET A 62 6.32 6.36 -13.70
C MET A 62 5.90 7.79 -13.38
N GLY A 63 6.57 8.41 -12.37
CA GLY A 63 6.27 9.77 -11.92
C GLY A 63 5.14 9.89 -10.88
N ILE A 64 4.60 8.80 -10.35
CA ILE A 64 3.66 8.85 -9.23
C ILE A 64 4.41 8.67 -7.92
N ASP A 65 4.48 9.75 -7.16
CA ASP A 65 5.04 9.76 -5.81
C ASP A 65 3.90 9.86 -4.78
N LYS A 66 3.20 8.74 -4.58
CA LYS A 66 2.17 8.61 -3.56
C LYS A 66 2.71 7.81 -2.40
N SER A 67 2.90 8.47 -1.26
CA SER A 67 3.59 7.90 -0.10
C SER A 67 2.71 6.95 0.73
N ASN A 68 1.39 7.14 0.72
CA ASN A 68 0.46 6.45 1.62
C ASN A 68 -0.23 5.21 1.01
N VAL A 69 0.45 4.48 0.13
CA VAL A 69 -0.03 3.19 -0.40
C VAL A 69 0.19 2.10 0.66
N ARG A 70 -0.89 1.39 1.04
CA ARG A 70 -0.85 0.33 2.07
C ARG A 70 -0.74 -1.06 1.48
N TYR A 71 -1.41 -1.33 0.37
CA TYR A 71 -1.35 -2.61 -0.29
C TYR A 71 -0.91 -2.45 -1.75
N VAL A 72 0.11 -3.22 -2.12
CA VAL A 72 0.49 -3.43 -3.52
C VAL A 72 0.23 -4.89 -3.85
N LEU A 73 -0.79 -5.14 -4.67
CA LEU A 73 -1.19 -6.48 -5.07
C LEU A 73 -0.76 -6.73 -6.52
N HIS A 74 -0.09 -7.83 -6.74
CA HIS A 74 0.17 -8.33 -8.09
C HIS A 74 -0.83 -9.45 -8.40
N TYR A 75 -1.84 -9.13 -9.21
CA TYR A 75 -2.88 -10.09 -9.63
C TYR A 75 -2.30 -11.20 -10.51
N ASN A 76 -1.24 -10.90 -11.25
CA ASN A 76 -0.45 -11.83 -12.02
C ASN A 76 1.04 -11.64 -11.69
N MET A 77 1.84 -12.69 -11.89
CA MET A 77 3.29 -12.61 -11.78
C MET A 77 3.87 -11.58 -12.77
N PRO A 78 4.69 -10.60 -12.31
CA PRO A 78 5.42 -9.67 -13.18
C PRO A 78 6.40 -10.38 -14.12
N GLN A 79 6.85 -9.68 -15.17
CA GLN A 79 7.80 -10.25 -16.15
C GLN A 79 9.23 -10.39 -15.62
N SER A 80 9.59 -9.61 -14.59
CA SER A 80 10.91 -9.65 -13.98
C SER A 80 10.88 -9.17 -12.52
N LEU A 81 11.96 -9.48 -11.78
CA LEU A 81 12.15 -8.99 -10.41
C LEU A 81 12.31 -7.48 -10.35
N GLU A 82 12.88 -6.85 -11.37
CA GLU A 82 13.02 -5.40 -11.42
C GLU A 82 11.65 -4.71 -11.49
N TYR A 83 10.73 -5.22 -12.31
CA TYR A 83 9.35 -4.70 -12.35
C TYR A 83 8.64 -4.94 -11.02
N TYR A 84 8.75 -6.15 -10.47
CA TYR A 84 8.18 -6.46 -9.15
C TYR A 84 8.69 -5.51 -8.07
N TYR A 85 10.00 -5.34 -7.96
CA TYR A 85 10.64 -4.48 -6.98
C TYR A 85 10.23 -3.01 -7.13
N GLN A 86 10.18 -2.52 -8.36
CA GLN A 86 9.77 -1.15 -8.66
C GLN A 86 8.30 -0.88 -8.31
N GLU A 87 7.43 -1.85 -8.53
CA GLU A 87 6.00 -1.76 -8.22
C GLU A 87 5.74 -1.95 -6.72
N ALA A 88 6.33 -2.96 -6.11
CA ALA A 88 6.25 -3.23 -4.68
C ALA A 88 6.86 -2.10 -3.83
N GLY A 89 7.95 -1.47 -4.28
CA GLY A 89 8.60 -0.34 -3.62
C GLY A 89 7.76 0.96 -3.57
N ARG A 90 6.51 0.92 -4.03
CA ARG A 90 5.55 2.02 -3.83
C ARG A 90 4.80 1.92 -2.52
N ALA A 91 4.81 0.75 -1.89
CA ALA A 91 4.18 0.51 -0.61
C ALA A 91 4.96 1.19 0.52
N GLY A 92 4.24 1.85 1.44
CA GLY A 92 4.81 2.34 2.69
C GLY A 92 5.89 3.41 2.61
N ARG A 93 5.96 4.22 1.55
CA ARG A 93 6.96 5.29 1.40
C ARG A 93 6.92 6.35 2.50
N ASP A 94 5.86 6.42 3.26
CA ASP A 94 5.72 7.27 4.44
C ASP A 94 6.26 6.64 5.73
N GLY A 95 6.87 5.45 5.64
CA GLY A 95 7.40 4.69 6.77
C GLY A 95 6.36 3.95 7.60
N GLU A 96 5.08 3.95 7.16
CA GLU A 96 4.04 3.15 7.77
C GLU A 96 4.05 1.72 7.23
N GLU A 97 3.55 0.78 8.02
CA GLU A 97 3.42 -0.62 7.59
C GLU A 97 2.58 -0.73 6.31
N ALA A 98 3.09 -1.51 5.38
CA ALA A 98 2.44 -1.76 4.12
C ALA A 98 2.73 -3.20 3.67
N GLU A 99 1.82 -3.77 2.91
CA GLU A 99 1.88 -5.16 2.49
C GLU A 99 1.97 -5.28 0.97
N CYS A 100 2.86 -6.13 0.50
CA CYS A 100 2.98 -6.51 -0.91
C CYS A 100 2.55 -7.96 -1.08
N VAL A 101 1.52 -8.18 -1.88
CA VAL A 101 0.95 -9.52 -2.12
C VAL A 101 1.12 -9.86 -3.59
N LEU A 102 1.67 -11.03 -3.87
CA LEU A 102 1.78 -11.56 -5.23
C LEU A 102 1.00 -12.85 -5.35
N PHE A 103 0.01 -12.87 -6.24
CA PHE A 103 -0.71 -14.08 -6.64
C PHE A 103 0.03 -14.75 -7.79
N PHE A 104 0.48 -15.98 -7.57
CA PHE A 104 1.20 -16.75 -8.56
C PHE A 104 0.43 -17.96 -9.02
N SER A 105 0.37 -18.17 -10.32
CA SER A 105 -0.13 -19.39 -10.94
C SER A 105 0.77 -19.83 -12.10
N LYS A 106 0.80 -21.14 -12.40
CA LYS A 106 1.56 -21.63 -13.57
C LYS A 106 1.07 -21.05 -14.90
N GLN A 107 -0.17 -20.55 -14.96
CA GLN A 107 -0.70 -19.84 -16.13
C GLN A 107 0.02 -18.51 -16.37
N ASP A 108 0.48 -17.83 -15.32
CA ASP A 108 1.21 -16.57 -15.45
C ASP A 108 2.53 -16.75 -16.20
N ILE A 109 3.20 -17.89 -16.04
CA ILE A 109 4.40 -18.24 -16.81
C ILE A 109 4.08 -18.29 -18.30
N MET A 110 2.97 -18.93 -18.68
CA MET A 110 2.55 -19.02 -20.07
C MET A 110 2.17 -17.65 -20.64
N ILE A 111 1.47 -16.83 -19.86
CA ILE A 111 1.10 -15.46 -20.26
C ILE A 111 2.36 -14.65 -20.52
N ASN A 112 3.32 -14.65 -19.59
CA ASN A 112 4.54 -13.87 -19.72
C ASN A 112 5.42 -14.35 -20.88
N ARG A 113 5.54 -15.67 -21.12
CA ARG A 113 6.25 -16.21 -22.30
C ARG A 113 5.61 -15.76 -23.62
N ARG A 114 4.27 -15.76 -23.70
CA ARG A 114 3.55 -15.23 -24.90
C ARG A 114 3.77 -13.73 -25.07
N LEU A 115 3.77 -12.95 -24.02
CA LEU A 115 4.02 -11.51 -24.08
C LEU A 115 5.45 -11.21 -24.57
N LEU A 116 6.44 -11.97 -24.16
CA LEU A 116 7.82 -11.86 -24.64
C LEU A 116 7.91 -12.21 -26.15
N GLN A 117 7.26 -13.30 -26.57
CA GLN A 117 7.21 -13.68 -27.97
C GLN A 117 6.52 -12.61 -28.84
N TYR A 118 5.40 -12.04 -28.37
CA TYR A 118 4.67 -10.98 -29.08
C TYR A 118 5.51 -9.72 -29.26
N LYS A 119 6.23 -9.28 -28.23
CA LYS A 119 7.15 -8.14 -28.34
C LYS A 119 8.22 -8.37 -29.40
N SER A 120 8.73 -9.59 -29.48
CA SER A 120 9.73 -10.00 -30.48
C SER A 120 9.21 -9.97 -31.92
N THR A 121 7.95 -10.40 -32.14
CA THR A 121 7.35 -10.46 -33.48
C THR A 121 6.76 -9.13 -33.94
N SER A 122 6.39 -8.24 -33.03
CA SER A 122 5.81 -6.92 -33.35
C SER A 122 6.85 -5.83 -33.62
N GLY A 123 8.15 -6.16 -33.64
CA GLY A 123 9.23 -5.18 -33.88
C GLY A 123 9.42 -4.18 -32.73
N GLN A 124 8.80 -4.40 -31.57
CA GLN A 124 8.93 -3.53 -30.39
C GLN A 124 10.21 -3.82 -29.58
N THR A 125 10.85 -4.96 -29.82
CA THR A 125 12.21 -5.27 -29.33
C THR A 125 13.12 -5.49 -30.54
N SER A 126 14.38 -5.09 -30.43
CA SER A 126 15.40 -5.39 -31.45
C SER A 126 15.49 -6.91 -31.65
N ASP A 127 15.72 -7.36 -32.87
CA ASP A 127 15.95 -8.78 -33.22
C ASP A 127 17.24 -9.36 -32.64
N ASP A 128 17.85 -8.66 -31.66
CA ASP A 128 19.10 -9.08 -31.00
C ASP A 128 18.85 -10.33 -30.14
N PRO A 129 19.49 -11.46 -30.48
CA PRO A 129 19.40 -12.69 -29.69
C PRO A 129 19.87 -12.54 -28.24
N ALA A 130 20.84 -11.65 -27.99
CA ALA A 130 21.37 -11.40 -26.65
C ALA A 130 20.31 -10.71 -25.76
N LEU A 131 19.56 -9.76 -26.32
CA LEU A 131 18.48 -9.09 -25.60
C LEU A 131 17.35 -10.07 -25.27
N ARG A 132 16.96 -10.94 -26.19
CA ARG A 132 15.95 -11.99 -25.94
C ARG A 132 16.39 -12.97 -24.85
N ALA A 133 17.66 -13.40 -24.88
CA ALA A 133 18.20 -14.28 -23.85
C ALA A 133 18.19 -13.60 -22.48
N ASN A 134 18.49 -12.31 -22.41
CA ASN A 134 18.42 -11.53 -21.18
C ASN A 134 16.99 -11.43 -20.63
N GLU A 135 16.00 -11.10 -21.47
CA GLU A 135 14.60 -11.04 -21.05
C GLU A 135 14.08 -12.42 -20.56
N GLN A 136 14.48 -13.49 -21.23
CA GLN A 136 14.15 -14.86 -20.80
C GLN A 136 14.82 -15.20 -19.46
N ARG A 137 16.07 -14.78 -19.23
CA ARG A 137 16.77 -14.97 -17.95
C ARG A 137 16.03 -14.23 -16.83
N LYS A 138 15.64 -12.97 -17.03
CA LYS A 138 14.89 -12.18 -16.05
C LYS A 138 13.56 -12.83 -15.70
N LEU A 139 12.83 -13.34 -16.69
CA LEU A 139 11.61 -14.10 -16.44
C LEU A 139 11.85 -15.37 -15.63
N ASN A 140 12.92 -16.09 -15.92
CA ASN A 140 13.28 -17.30 -15.17
C ASN A 140 13.62 -16.98 -13.70
N GLU A 141 14.33 -15.89 -13.43
CA GLU A 141 14.60 -15.44 -12.06
C GLU A 141 13.31 -15.05 -11.32
N MET A 142 12.36 -14.40 -11.99
CA MET A 142 11.06 -14.12 -11.39
C MET A 142 10.26 -15.40 -11.07
N ILE A 143 10.34 -16.42 -11.93
CA ILE A 143 9.73 -17.73 -11.66
C ILE A 143 10.38 -18.37 -10.44
N ARG A 144 11.73 -18.37 -10.36
CA ARG A 144 12.46 -18.90 -9.21
C ARG A 144 12.05 -18.21 -7.90
N TYR A 145 11.90 -16.88 -7.93
CA TYR A 145 11.40 -16.11 -6.80
C TYR A 145 10.00 -16.55 -6.35
N CYS A 146 9.10 -16.85 -7.28
CA CYS A 146 7.75 -17.32 -6.95
C CYS A 146 7.74 -18.76 -6.40
N GLU A 147 8.74 -19.56 -6.73
CA GLU A 147 8.79 -20.99 -6.38
C GLU A 147 9.74 -21.30 -5.21
N THR A 148 10.58 -20.31 -4.79
CA THR A 148 11.56 -20.51 -3.72
C THR A 148 10.89 -20.71 -2.36
N ASP A 149 11.55 -21.48 -1.50
CA ASP A 149 11.23 -21.60 -0.07
C ASP A 149 12.22 -20.81 0.80
N GLU A 150 13.22 -20.15 0.18
CA GLU A 150 14.15 -19.26 0.88
C GLU A 150 13.46 -17.95 1.29
N CYS A 151 14.10 -17.18 2.18
CA CYS A 151 13.63 -15.85 2.54
C CYS A 151 13.48 -14.97 1.29
N LEU A 152 12.27 -14.49 1.04
CA LEU A 152 11.96 -13.69 -0.14
C LEU A 152 12.76 -12.38 -0.21
N ARG A 153 13.04 -11.77 0.94
CA ARG A 153 13.89 -10.58 1.01
C ARG A 153 15.33 -10.92 0.65
N GLN A 154 15.87 -12.01 1.19
CA GLN A 154 17.21 -12.48 0.86
C GLN A 154 17.35 -12.73 -0.64
N PHE A 155 16.36 -13.38 -1.25
CA PHE A 155 16.36 -13.65 -2.69
C PHE A 155 16.48 -12.35 -3.50
N ILE A 156 15.66 -11.33 -3.17
CA ILE A 156 15.72 -10.03 -3.86
C ILE A 156 17.06 -9.34 -3.65
N LEU A 157 17.58 -9.30 -2.41
CA LEU A 157 18.87 -8.67 -2.10
C LEU A 157 20.00 -9.34 -2.89
N SER A 158 20.04 -10.67 -2.90
CA SER A 158 21.04 -11.43 -3.67
C SER A 158 20.94 -11.20 -5.17
N TYR A 159 19.74 -11.09 -5.71
CA TYR A 159 19.53 -10.77 -7.12
C TYR A 159 20.11 -9.40 -7.49
N PHE A 160 20.02 -8.41 -6.61
CA PHE A 160 20.60 -7.08 -6.82
C PHE A 160 22.04 -6.94 -6.34
N GLY A 161 22.70 -8.03 -5.95
CA GLY A 161 24.13 -8.09 -5.62
C GLY A 161 24.48 -7.90 -4.14
N ASP A 162 23.49 -7.81 -3.25
CA ASP A 162 23.70 -7.83 -1.80
C ASP A 162 23.53 -9.26 -1.28
N ASN A 163 24.67 -9.90 -0.99
CA ASN A 163 24.72 -11.28 -0.50
C ASN A 163 24.78 -11.36 1.04
N SER A 164 24.47 -10.28 1.75
CA SER A 164 24.43 -10.30 3.21
C SER A 164 23.37 -11.29 3.68
N PRO A 165 23.69 -12.24 4.58
CA PRO A 165 22.69 -13.19 5.11
C PRO A 165 21.53 -12.44 5.77
N CYS A 166 20.32 -12.76 5.40
CA CYS A 166 19.12 -12.09 5.91
C CYS A 166 17.99 -13.09 6.14
N THR A 167 17.50 -13.16 7.36
CA THR A 167 16.19 -13.74 7.66
C THR A 167 15.29 -12.57 8.06
N CYS A 168 14.28 -12.26 7.25
CA CYS A 168 13.53 -11.02 7.45
C CYS A 168 12.42 -11.13 8.51
N GLU A 169 12.06 -12.34 8.93
CA GLU A 169 11.01 -12.65 9.92
C GLU A 169 9.62 -12.04 9.59
N LYS A 170 9.43 -11.63 8.33
CA LYS A 170 8.22 -10.90 7.89
C LYS A 170 7.64 -11.42 6.58
N CYS A 171 8.41 -12.12 5.75
CA CYS A 171 7.88 -12.68 4.51
C CYS A 171 7.21 -14.03 4.75
N SER A 172 6.33 -14.44 3.85
CA SER A 172 5.56 -15.70 3.95
C SER A 172 6.43 -16.97 4.08
N ASN A 173 7.70 -16.92 3.68
CA ASN A 173 8.62 -18.05 3.81
C ASN A 173 9.40 -18.02 5.15
N CYS A 174 9.44 -16.88 5.85
CA CYS A 174 10.09 -16.77 7.16
C CYS A 174 9.09 -16.91 8.31
N VAL A 175 7.84 -16.50 8.10
CA VAL A 175 6.78 -16.67 9.08
C VAL A 175 6.22 -18.09 8.89
N VAL A 176 6.53 -18.98 9.83
CA VAL A 176 5.88 -20.29 9.89
C VAL A 176 4.44 -20.02 10.32
N VAL A 177 3.51 -20.09 9.38
CA VAL A 177 2.10 -20.20 9.73
C VAL A 177 1.94 -21.63 10.21
N GLU A 178 2.01 -21.86 11.50
CA GLU A 178 1.59 -23.12 12.09
C GLU A 178 0.11 -23.29 11.73
N ASP A 179 -0.19 -24.35 10.97
CA ASP A 179 -1.58 -24.78 10.73
C ASP A 179 -2.23 -25.00 12.10
N GLU A 180 -3.31 -24.33 12.34
CA GLU A 180 -4.22 -24.30 13.47
C GLU A 180 -4.04 -25.45 14.48
N ALA A 181 -3.35 -25.19 15.58
CA ALA A 181 -3.56 -25.81 16.86
C ALA A 181 -3.23 -24.79 17.94
N GLU A 182 -4.30 -24.30 18.55
CA GLU A 182 -4.37 -23.62 19.87
C GLU A 182 -3.27 -22.62 20.23
N GLU A 183 -3.70 -21.36 20.27
CA GLU A 183 -2.97 -20.21 20.78
C GLU A 183 -2.45 -20.44 22.21
N THR A 184 -1.15 -20.36 22.38
CA THR A 184 -0.56 -19.92 23.64
C THR A 184 0.53 -18.91 23.35
N TYR A 185 0.19 -17.64 23.48
CA TYR A 185 1.12 -16.52 23.40
C TYR A 185 2.12 -16.60 24.54
N ILE A 186 3.39 -16.86 24.23
CA ILE A 186 4.49 -16.60 25.16
C ILE A 186 5.08 -15.23 24.81
N GLN A 187 4.76 -14.24 25.63
CA GLN A 187 5.39 -12.93 25.60
C GLN A 187 6.86 -13.06 26.02
N THR A 188 7.80 -12.77 25.14
CA THR A 188 9.13 -12.36 25.52
C THR A 188 9.35 -10.93 25.04
N GLY A 189 9.47 -10.04 26.01
CA GLY A 189 9.46 -8.60 25.83
C GLY A 189 10.69 -8.05 25.12
N LYS A 190 10.41 -7.14 24.21
CA LYS A 190 11.09 -5.84 24.01
C LYS A 190 10.04 -4.92 23.42
N GLU A 191 9.58 -3.97 24.21
CA GLU A 191 8.65 -2.92 23.78
C GLU A 191 9.28 -2.05 22.70
N LYS A 192 9.04 -2.41 21.44
CA LYS A 192 9.06 -1.42 20.35
C LYS A 192 7.72 -0.70 20.42
N LYS A 193 7.73 0.61 20.61
CA LYS A 193 6.52 1.45 20.48
C LYS A 193 5.84 1.10 19.14
N LYS A 194 4.72 0.37 19.22
CA LYS A 194 3.93 -0.05 18.08
C LYS A 194 3.36 1.19 17.40
N ALA A 195 3.55 1.36 16.11
CA ALA A 195 2.89 2.45 15.38
C ALA A 195 1.38 2.21 15.41
N LEU A 196 0.61 3.25 15.77
CA LEU A 196 -0.85 3.18 15.91
C LEU A 196 -1.48 2.82 14.56
N GLN A 197 -2.15 1.67 14.48
CA GLN A 197 -2.87 1.25 13.27
C GLN A 197 -4.30 1.81 13.29
N LEU A 198 -4.98 1.87 12.15
CA LEU A 198 -6.38 2.34 12.09
C LEU A 198 -7.32 1.42 12.89
N ALA A 199 -6.98 0.14 12.97
CA ALA A 199 -7.69 -0.87 13.77
C ALA A 199 -7.50 -0.68 15.28
N ASP A 200 -6.49 0.09 15.71
CA ASP A 200 -6.24 0.41 17.12
C ASP A 200 -7.07 1.63 17.61
N LEU A 201 -7.83 2.30 16.70
CA LEU A 201 -8.71 3.40 17.04
C LEU A 201 -10.10 2.88 17.39
N THR A 202 -10.71 3.44 18.42
CA THR A 202 -12.14 3.20 18.71
C THR A 202 -13.03 3.65 17.56
N PRO A 203 -14.32 3.27 17.51
CA PRO A 203 -15.25 3.77 16.49
C PRO A 203 -15.25 5.30 16.38
N GLU A 204 -15.22 6.01 17.51
CA GLU A 204 -15.17 7.47 17.57
C GLU A 204 -13.83 8.00 17.02
N GLY A 205 -12.71 7.34 17.36
CA GLY A 205 -11.39 7.67 16.79
C GLY A 205 -11.31 7.46 15.28
N GLN A 206 -12.02 6.46 14.75
CA GLN A 206 -12.13 6.25 13.30
C GLN A 206 -12.98 7.34 12.63
N GLU A 207 -14.05 7.78 13.27
CA GLU A 207 -14.87 8.88 12.79
C GLU A 207 -14.08 10.19 12.76
N LEU A 208 -13.38 10.53 13.83
CA LEU A 208 -12.48 11.70 13.87
C LEU A 208 -11.41 11.61 12.79
N PHE A 209 -10.82 10.42 12.57
CA PHE A 209 -9.84 10.22 11.51
C PHE A 209 -10.40 10.55 10.12
N GLU A 210 -11.63 10.12 9.81
CA GLU A 210 -12.24 10.42 8.50
C GLU A 210 -12.60 11.92 8.37
N GLN A 211 -13.00 12.59 9.45
CA GLN A 211 -13.23 14.04 9.45
C GLN A 211 -11.92 14.82 9.23
N LEU A 212 -10.84 14.44 9.90
CA LEU A 212 -9.50 15.04 9.70
C LEU A 212 -8.96 14.78 8.30
N ARG A 213 -9.22 13.59 7.76
CA ARG A 213 -8.84 13.22 6.39
C ARG A 213 -9.59 14.05 5.35
N LYS A 214 -10.88 14.32 5.57
CA LYS A 214 -11.67 15.21 4.74
C LYS A 214 -11.11 16.64 4.78
N CYS A 215 -10.83 17.17 5.96
CA CYS A 215 -10.20 18.48 6.15
C CYS A 215 -8.86 18.58 5.41
N ARG A 216 -7.99 17.56 5.52
CA ARG A 216 -6.74 17.49 4.76
C ARG A 216 -6.95 17.56 3.26
N THR A 217 -7.97 16.85 2.75
CA THR A 217 -8.27 16.82 1.32
C THR A 217 -8.76 18.20 0.84
N GLU A 218 -9.58 18.89 1.63
CA GLU A 218 -10.04 20.26 1.35
C GLU A 218 -8.85 21.23 1.30
N LEU A 219 -7.96 21.19 2.31
CA LEU A 219 -6.73 21.98 2.35
C LEU A 219 -5.81 21.71 1.14
N ALA A 220 -5.73 20.46 0.73
CA ALA A 220 -4.92 20.07 -0.42
C ALA A 220 -5.48 20.64 -1.73
N VAL A 221 -6.80 20.63 -1.90
CA VAL A 221 -7.48 21.24 -3.06
C VAL A 221 -7.28 22.77 -3.05
N GLU A 222 -7.44 23.44 -1.89
CA GLU A 222 -7.22 24.88 -1.74
C GLU A 222 -5.79 25.30 -2.13
N LYS A 223 -4.80 24.45 -1.82
CA LYS A 223 -3.38 24.70 -2.12
C LYS A 223 -2.92 24.16 -3.47
N GLY A 224 -3.75 23.39 -4.18
CA GLY A 224 -3.38 22.75 -5.44
C GLY A 224 -2.28 21.69 -5.30
N VAL A 225 -2.20 21.03 -4.14
CA VAL A 225 -1.19 19.99 -3.84
C VAL A 225 -1.85 18.66 -3.47
N PRO A 226 -1.17 17.52 -3.66
CA PRO A 226 -1.65 16.24 -3.17
C PRO A 226 -1.82 16.21 -1.64
N PRO A 227 -2.85 15.52 -1.09
CA PRO A 227 -3.15 15.50 0.35
C PRO A 227 -1.99 15.07 1.25
N TYR A 228 -1.16 14.13 0.81
CA TYR A 228 0.00 13.65 1.58
C TYR A 228 1.09 14.72 1.78
N ILE A 229 1.10 15.77 0.97
CA ILE A 229 2.01 16.92 1.15
C ILE A 229 1.60 17.75 2.37
N ILE A 230 0.31 17.89 2.65
CA ILE A 230 -0.20 18.58 3.84
C ILE A 230 0.27 17.83 5.10
N CYS A 231 -0.13 16.57 5.25
CA CYS A 231 0.36 15.69 6.32
C CYS A 231 0.11 14.21 6.00
N SER A 232 0.87 13.32 6.66
CA SER A 232 0.75 11.86 6.49
C SER A 232 -0.47 11.30 7.25
N ASP A 233 -0.88 10.08 6.91
CA ASP A 233 -1.91 9.37 7.68
C ASP A 233 -1.45 9.10 9.13
N LYS A 234 -0.14 8.91 9.35
CA LYS A 234 0.45 8.81 10.68
C LYS A 234 0.23 10.06 11.52
N THR A 235 0.39 11.23 10.90
CA THR A 235 0.11 12.52 11.53
C THR A 235 -1.37 12.61 11.93
N LEU A 236 -2.30 12.20 11.07
CA LEU A 236 -3.74 12.21 11.39
C LEU A 236 -4.08 11.25 12.52
N LYS A 237 -3.50 10.04 12.55
CA LYS A 237 -3.68 9.08 13.64
C LYS A 237 -3.16 9.63 14.97
N ASP A 238 -2.00 10.29 14.95
CA ASP A 238 -1.43 10.91 16.13
C ASP A 238 -2.27 12.10 16.62
N MET A 239 -2.92 12.84 15.70
CA MET A 239 -3.95 13.83 16.04
C MET A 239 -5.16 13.19 16.72
N CYS A 240 -5.66 12.06 16.22
CA CYS A 240 -6.76 11.32 16.85
C CYS A 240 -6.40 10.86 18.27
N ALA A 241 -5.16 10.38 18.45
CA ALA A 241 -4.70 9.91 19.77
C ALA A 241 -4.48 11.04 20.77
N LYS A 242 -4.02 12.21 20.34
CA LYS A 242 -3.65 13.34 21.20
C LYS A 242 -4.73 14.41 21.32
N CYS A 243 -5.68 14.44 20.39
CA CYS A 243 -6.76 15.43 20.31
C CYS A 243 -6.30 16.88 20.57
N PRO A 244 -5.32 17.39 19.80
CA PRO A 244 -4.75 18.72 20.07
C PRO A 244 -5.77 19.83 19.82
N VAL A 245 -6.10 20.61 20.87
CA VAL A 245 -7.09 21.69 20.84
C VAL A 245 -6.46 23.10 20.68
N ASP A 246 -5.14 23.18 20.72
CA ASP A 246 -4.41 24.44 20.52
C ASP A 246 -3.10 24.21 19.78
N SER A 247 -2.40 25.31 19.44
CA SER A 247 -1.14 25.26 18.69
C SER A 247 0.01 24.60 19.48
N THR A 248 -0.02 24.68 20.80
CA THR A 248 1.00 24.10 21.67
C THR A 248 0.87 22.57 21.70
N ALA A 249 -0.36 22.08 21.87
CA ALA A 249 -0.67 20.64 21.79
C ALA A 249 -0.41 20.10 20.37
N MET A 250 -0.70 20.89 19.32
CA MET A 250 -0.43 20.54 17.94
C MET A 250 1.07 20.37 17.66
N ALA A 251 1.94 21.10 18.35
CA ALA A 251 3.41 20.97 18.22
C ALA A 251 3.94 19.60 18.73
N ALA A 252 3.18 18.92 19.58
CA ALA A 252 3.51 17.58 20.05
C ALA A 252 3.07 16.47 19.07
N VAL A 253 2.33 16.80 18.01
CA VAL A 253 1.86 15.85 16.99
C VAL A 253 2.99 15.51 16.02
N TYR A 254 3.14 14.22 15.74
CA TYR A 254 4.13 13.73 14.80
C TYR A 254 3.96 14.36 13.41
N GLY A 255 5.04 14.91 12.85
CA GLY A 255 5.04 15.48 11.50
C GLY A 255 4.39 16.85 11.36
N MET A 256 3.99 17.50 12.47
CA MET A 256 3.50 18.88 12.54
C MET A 256 4.61 19.82 13.02
N GLY A 257 5.51 20.20 12.10
CA GLY A 257 6.50 21.25 12.38
C GLY A 257 5.88 22.65 12.38
N ALA A 258 6.61 23.65 12.93
CA ALA A 258 6.14 25.03 13.11
C ALA A 258 5.47 25.63 11.87
N GLN A 259 6.05 25.46 10.68
CA GLN A 259 5.51 25.96 9.41
C GLN A 259 4.15 25.31 9.05
N LYS A 260 3.98 24.01 9.32
CA LYS A 260 2.72 23.30 9.08
C LYS A 260 1.64 23.69 10.08
N ILE A 261 2.02 23.93 11.32
CA ILE A 261 1.11 24.41 12.37
C ILE A 261 0.58 25.78 12.00
N GLU A 262 1.46 26.71 11.59
CA GLU A 262 1.09 28.03 11.13
C GLU A 262 0.14 27.99 9.91
N SER A 263 0.41 27.10 8.95
CA SER A 263 -0.34 27.02 7.69
C SER A 263 -1.66 26.26 7.79
N TYR A 264 -1.75 25.22 8.63
CA TYR A 264 -2.83 24.25 8.64
C TYR A 264 -3.37 23.93 10.04
N GLY A 265 -2.60 24.23 11.10
CA GLY A 265 -2.93 23.81 12.48
C GLY A 265 -4.32 24.27 12.91
N ALA A 266 -4.68 25.52 12.66
CA ALA A 266 -5.98 26.09 13.03
C ALA A 266 -7.18 25.31 12.45
N ARG A 267 -7.08 24.82 11.19
CA ARG A 267 -8.16 24.07 10.54
C ARG A 267 -8.32 22.68 11.18
N PHE A 268 -7.22 22.00 11.47
CA PHE A 268 -7.26 20.70 12.17
C PHE A 268 -7.77 20.84 13.61
N THR A 269 -7.30 21.84 14.35
CA THR A 269 -7.77 22.14 15.70
C THR A 269 -9.28 22.41 15.74
N GLN A 270 -9.79 23.16 14.75
CA GLN A 270 -11.23 23.45 14.65
C GLN A 270 -12.06 22.14 14.48
N VAL A 271 -11.61 21.22 13.62
CA VAL A 271 -12.29 19.94 13.42
C VAL A 271 -12.27 19.10 14.71
N ILE A 272 -11.11 19.04 15.39
CA ILE A 272 -10.96 18.28 16.64
C ILE A 272 -11.85 18.87 17.73
N THR A 273 -11.85 20.19 17.89
CA THR A 273 -12.69 20.86 18.90
C THR A 273 -14.18 20.67 18.63
N ALA A 274 -14.61 20.76 17.38
CA ALA A 274 -15.99 20.49 17.02
C ALA A 274 -16.39 19.06 17.36
N PHE A 275 -15.55 18.09 17.01
CA PHE A 275 -15.78 16.67 17.32
C PHE A 275 -15.88 16.40 18.83
N LEU A 276 -14.96 16.96 19.62
CA LEU A 276 -14.99 16.81 21.08
C LEU A 276 -16.24 17.42 21.71
N ASN A 277 -16.72 18.55 21.20
CA ASN A 277 -17.97 19.18 21.68
C ASN A 277 -19.22 18.34 21.34
N GLU A 278 -19.23 17.66 20.20
CA GLU A 278 -20.34 16.77 19.80
C GLU A 278 -20.37 15.46 20.62
N HIS A 279 -19.19 14.97 21.08
CA HIS A 279 -19.03 13.69 21.77
C HIS A 279 -18.80 13.82 23.30
N GLY A 280 -19.11 14.95 23.93
CA GLY A 280 -19.24 15.07 25.37
C GLY A 280 -18.10 15.76 26.14
N GLY A 281 -17.30 16.56 25.49
CA GLY A 281 -16.40 17.52 26.16
C GLY A 281 -15.08 16.93 26.70
N GLU A 282 -14.31 17.73 27.44
CA GLU A 282 -12.92 17.54 27.88
C GLU A 282 -12.54 16.22 28.59
N THR A 283 -13.48 15.33 28.87
CA THR A 283 -13.24 14.03 29.52
C THR A 283 -12.96 12.87 28.56
N ALA A 284 -13.07 13.07 27.26
CA ALA A 284 -12.57 12.12 26.27
C ALA A 284 -11.06 12.33 26.08
N THR A 285 -10.28 12.06 27.13
CA THR A 285 -8.82 12.08 27.06
C THR A 285 -8.30 10.97 26.13
N ALA A 286 -7.09 11.13 25.63
CA ALA A 286 -6.41 10.20 24.71
C ALA A 286 -6.48 8.70 25.09
N GLU A 287 -6.75 8.38 26.35
CA GLU A 287 -6.95 7.01 26.86
C GLU A 287 -8.30 6.39 26.45
N ALA A 288 -9.33 7.19 26.18
CA ALA A 288 -10.63 6.70 25.73
C ALA A 288 -10.65 6.29 24.25
N PHE A 289 -9.68 6.75 23.46
CA PHE A 289 -9.58 6.49 22.01
C PHE A 289 -8.55 5.43 21.64
N SER A 290 -7.76 4.92 22.59
CA SER A 290 -6.79 3.84 22.40
C SER A 290 -7.22 2.62 23.19
N GLY A 291 -7.98 1.72 22.60
CA GLY A 291 -8.18 0.53 23.35
C GLY A 291 -9.15 -0.50 22.84
N MET A 292 -8.77 -1.69 23.02
CA MET A 292 -9.46 -2.98 22.99
C MET A 292 -9.61 -3.66 21.62
N THR A 293 -8.89 -4.75 21.55
CA THR A 293 -8.93 -5.80 20.54
C THR A 293 -10.32 -6.43 20.43
N VAL A 294 -10.81 -6.61 19.21
CA VAL A 294 -11.95 -7.49 18.93
C VAL A 294 -11.55 -8.46 17.83
N ASP A 295 -11.69 -9.76 18.18
CA ASP A 295 -11.61 -10.92 17.32
C ASP A 295 -12.60 -10.85 16.15
N THR A 296 -12.15 -11.16 14.93
CA THR A 296 -13.04 -11.60 13.87
C THR A 296 -12.43 -12.75 13.08
N THR A 297 -12.93 -13.91 13.38
CA THR A 297 -12.80 -15.14 12.60
C THR A 297 -13.75 -15.10 11.42
N THR A 298 -13.28 -15.26 10.18
CA THR A 298 -14.09 -15.84 9.10
C THR A 298 -13.21 -16.51 8.04
N ALA A 299 -13.69 -17.66 7.60
CA ALA A 299 -13.07 -18.71 6.84
C ALA A 299 -12.52 -18.34 5.46
N ALA A 300 -11.43 -19.03 5.07
CA ALA A 300 -10.72 -18.92 3.80
C ALA A 300 -11.22 -19.91 2.75
N PRO A 301 -11.18 -19.56 1.44
CA PRO A 301 -11.21 -20.52 0.36
C PRO A 301 -9.81 -20.79 -0.22
N ALA A 302 -9.64 -22.02 -0.67
CA ALA A 302 -8.60 -22.68 -1.44
C ALA A 302 -7.30 -21.93 -1.83
N ARG A 303 -6.17 -22.55 -1.45
CA ARG A 303 -4.76 -22.15 -1.59
C ARG A 303 -4.35 -21.75 -3.00
N LYS A 304 -4.09 -20.44 -3.17
CA LYS A 304 -3.08 -19.90 -4.07
C LYS A 304 -1.88 -19.54 -3.21
N LYS A 305 -0.65 -19.90 -3.62
CA LYS A 305 0.57 -19.49 -2.89
C LYS A 305 0.59 -17.96 -2.87
N THR A 306 0.42 -17.36 -1.70
CA THR A 306 0.45 -15.91 -1.49
C THR A 306 1.84 -15.56 -0.99
N VAL A 307 2.51 -14.66 -1.68
CA VAL A 307 3.82 -14.13 -1.28
C VAL A 307 3.56 -12.77 -0.65
N SER A 308 3.60 -12.71 0.68
CA SER A 308 3.38 -11.46 1.42
C SER A 308 4.71 -10.85 1.86
N TYR A 309 4.81 -9.53 1.74
CA TYR A 309 6.00 -8.76 2.06
C TYR A 309 5.63 -7.48 2.83
N THR A 310 6.19 -7.30 4.01
CA THR A 310 6.09 -6.05 4.75
C THR A 310 7.45 -5.35 4.77
N HIS A 311 7.52 -4.13 4.21
CA HIS A 311 8.67 -3.22 4.11
C HIS A 311 9.83 -3.62 3.19
N LEU A 312 9.96 -2.89 2.09
CA LEU A 312 11.15 -2.81 1.21
C LEU A 312 12.04 -1.58 1.50
N THR A 313 11.73 -0.78 2.53
CA THR A 313 12.56 0.38 2.94
C THR A 313 13.26 0.12 4.25
#